data_f77455b7b52bcdbaf460c2800bbb43b3
#
_entry.id   f77455b7b52bcdbaf460c2800bbb43b3
#
_cell.length_a   1.000
_cell.length_b   1.000
_cell.length_c   1.000
_cell.angle_alpha   90.00
_cell.angle_beta   90.00
_cell.angle_gamma   90.00
#
_symmetry.space_group_name_H-M   'P 1'
#
loop_
_entity.id
_entity.type
_entity.pdbx_description
1 polymer ?
#
loop_
_entity_poly.entity_id
_entity_poly.type
_entity_poly.pdbx_seq_one_letter_code
_entity_poly.pdbx_strand_id
1 'polypeptide(L)'
;SGTTSYSKGVMLPYRSLWSNTKFAFEVLELEAGDKIVSMLPMAHMYGLAFEFLYEFSVGCHIYFLTRMPSPKIIFQAFEEVKPSLIVAVPLIIEKIIKKSVLPKLETPAMKILLKVPIINDKIKATVREEMIKAFGGNFKAVIVGGAAFNQEVEQFLKMIDFPYTVGYGMTE
;
A
#
# COMPACT_ATOMS: atom_id res chain seq x y z
N SER A 1 19.86 4.05 -8.72
CA SER A 1 19.25 5.13 -7.95
C SER A 1 20.28 5.71 -7.00
N GLY A 2 20.41 7.02 -6.95
CA GLY A 2 21.42 7.67 -6.12
C GLY A 2 20.78 8.71 -5.22
N THR A 3 20.92 8.54 -3.92
CA THR A 3 20.55 9.56 -2.93
C THR A 3 21.72 10.46 -2.53
N THR A 4 22.94 10.17 -3.03
CA THR A 4 24.18 10.76 -2.52
C THR A 4 25.17 11.19 -3.60
N SER A 5 24.86 11.98 -4.58
CA SER A 5 25.73 12.69 -5.52
C SER A 5 25.89 12.13 -6.92
N TYR A 6 25.91 10.83 -7.18
CA TYR A 6 25.98 10.27 -8.53
C TYR A 6 24.92 9.20 -8.76
N SER A 7 24.15 9.34 -9.86
CA SER A 7 23.22 8.30 -10.29
C SER A 7 23.99 7.05 -10.71
N LYS A 8 23.61 5.90 -10.17
CA LYS A 8 24.19 4.61 -10.52
C LYS A 8 23.28 3.88 -11.51
N GLY A 9 23.84 3.43 -12.64
CA GLY A 9 23.14 2.56 -13.57
C GLY A 9 23.28 1.11 -13.11
N VAL A 10 22.16 0.46 -12.83
CA VAL A 10 22.13 -0.97 -12.45
C VAL A 10 21.78 -1.79 -13.68
N MET A 11 22.64 -2.69 -14.08
CA MET A 11 22.40 -3.62 -15.19
C MET A 11 21.57 -4.80 -14.69
N LEU A 12 20.28 -4.78 -15.00
CA LEU A 12 19.34 -5.83 -14.60
C LEU A 12 19.09 -6.80 -15.76
N PRO A 13 19.42 -8.09 -15.62
CA PRO A 13 19.07 -9.07 -16.62
C PRO A 13 17.56 -9.38 -16.57
N TYR A 14 16.95 -9.76 -17.68
CA TYR A 14 15.54 -10.14 -17.76
C TYR A 14 15.14 -11.22 -16.75
N ARG A 15 16.04 -12.15 -16.45
CA ARG A 15 15.81 -13.19 -15.44
C ARG A 15 15.50 -12.62 -14.06
N SER A 16 16.05 -11.45 -13.68
CA SER A 16 15.76 -10.80 -12.38
C SER A 16 14.35 -10.27 -12.35
N LEU A 17 13.88 -9.66 -13.45
CA LEU A 17 12.49 -9.22 -13.57
C LEU A 17 11.52 -10.41 -13.54
N TRP A 18 11.85 -11.46 -14.32
CA TRP A 18 11.05 -12.67 -14.36
C TRP A 18 10.98 -13.38 -13.01
N SER A 19 12.09 -13.48 -12.26
CA SER A 19 12.08 -14.12 -10.95
C SER A 19 11.20 -13.39 -9.93
N ASN A 20 11.17 -12.05 -9.96
CA ASN A 20 10.26 -11.27 -9.12
C ASN A 20 8.79 -11.47 -9.53
N THR A 21 8.50 -11.50 -10.83
CA THR A 21 7.16 -11.78 -11.34
C THR A 21 6.72 -13.21 -10.92
N LYS A 22 7.61 -14.20 -11.07
CA LYS A 22 7.32 -15.57 -10.65
C LYS A 22 7.06 -15.67 -9.14
N PHE A 23 7.87 -15.01 -8.32
CA PHE A 23 7.65 -14.94 -6.89
C PHE A 23 6.28 -14.30 -6.56
N ALA A 24 5.91 -13.23 -7.28
CA ALA A 24 4.59 -12.62 -7.10
C ALA A 24 3.44 -13.61 -7.40
N PHE A 25 3.56 -14.44 -8.43
CA PHE A 25 2.59 -15.52 -8.71
C PHE A 25 2.48 -16.56 -7.60
N GLU A 26 3.57 -16.79 -6.85
CA GLU A 26 3.58 -17.77 -5.76
C GLU A 26 2.97 -17.24 -4.46
N VAL A 27 2.99 -15.89 -4.26
CA VAL A 27 2.61 -15.27 -2.98
C VAL A 27 1.41 -14.33 -3.05
N LEU A 28 1.01 -13.89 -4.24
CA LEU A 28 -0.10 -12.97 -4.46
C LEU A 28 -1.21 -13.66 -5.24
N GLU A 29 -2.42 -13.60 -4.71
CA GLU A 29 -3.60 -14.28 -5.24
C GLU A 29 -4.42 -13.36 -6.17
N LEU A 30 -3.81 -12.85 -7.26
CA LEU A 30 -4.55 -12.11 -8.27
C LEU A 30 -5.06 -13.03 -9.38
N GLU A 31 -6.18 -12.66 -9.96
CA GLU A 31 -6.83 -13.36 -11.05
C GLU A 31 -7.02 -12.42 -12.26
N ALA A 32 -7.21 -13.01 -13.45
CA ALA A 32 -7.51 -12.25 -14.65
C ALA A 32 -8.78 -11.42 -14.46
N GLY A 33 -8.72 -10.13 -14.79
CA GLY A 33 -9.80 -9.18 -14.58
C GLY A 33 -9.79 -8.46 -13.22
N ASP A 34 -8.92 -8.84 -12.27
CA ASP A 34 -8.67 -8.06 -11.07
C ASP A 34 -8.22 -6.63 -11.43
N LYS A 35 -8.51 -5.68 -10.55
CA LYS A 35 -8.27 -4.26 -10.80
C LYS A 35 -7.13 -3.74 -9.95
N ILE A 36 -6.24 -2.98 -10.57
CA ILE A 36 -5.08 -2.38 -9.90
C ILE A 36 -5.06 -0.88 -10.17
N VAL A 37 -4.70 -0.10 -9.16
CA VAL A 37 -4.38 1.33 -9.31
C VAL A 37 -2.87 1.48 -9.27
N SER A 38 -2.27 1.78 -10.42
CA SER A 38 -0.83 2.07 -10.51
C SER A 38 -0.58 3.53 -10.13
N MET A 39 0.14 3.74 -9.03
CA MET A 39 0.42 5.05 -8.46
C MET A 39 1.91 5.31 -8.20
N LEU A 40 2.75 4.29 -8.35
CA LEU A 40 4.19 4.38 -8.22
C LEU A 40 4.85 4.72 -9.57
N PRO A 41 6.02 5.39 -9.56
CA PRO A 41 6.75 5.65 -10.79
C PRO A 41 7.18 4.37 -11.49
N MET A 42 6.78 4.17 -12.74
CA MET A 42 7.15 3.01 -13.57
C MET A 42 8.66 2.93 -13.87
N ALA A 43 9.37 4.05 -13.75
CA ALA A 43 10.85 4.07 -13.86
C ALA A 43 11.54 3.46 -12.63
N HIS A 44 10.80 3.21 -11.54
CA HIS A 44 11.31 2.57 -10.35
C HIS A 44 10.98 1.08 -10.35
N MET A 45 11.96 0.22 -10.02
CA MET A 45 11.80 -1.24 -10.10
C MET A 45 10.63 -1.79 -9.31
N TYR A 46 10.34 -1.21 -8.15
CA TYR A 46 9.20 -1.61 -7.34
C TYR A 46 7.86 -1.40 -8.04
N GLY A 47 7.65 -0.20 -8.63
CA GLY A 47 6.45 0.08 -9.44
C GLY A 47 6.40 -0.77 -10.71
N LEU A 48 7.52 -0.90 -11.44
CA LEU A 48 7.57 -1.70 -12.66
C LEU A 48 7.22 -3.17 -12.40
N ALA A 49 7.78 -3.78 -11.35
CA ALA A 49 7.59 -5.20 -11.07
C ALA A 49 6.20 -5.52 -10.49
N PHE A 50 5.69 -4.68 -9.56
CA PHE A 50 4.52 -4.98 -8.72
C PHE A 50 3.32 -4.03 -8.92
N GLU A 51 3.32 -3.18 -9.94
CA GLU A 51 2.14 -2.46 -10.44
C GLU A 51 1.98 -2.57 -11.95
N PHE A 52 2.87 -3.34 -12.62
CA PHE A 52 2.77 -3.53 -14.06
C PHE A 52 3.12 -4.96 -14.51
N LEU A 53 4.37 -5.41 -14.37
CA LEU A 53 4.79 -6.68 -15.00
C LEU A 53 4.01 -7.88 -14.47
N TYR A 54 3.84 -7.99 -13.16
CA TYR A 54 3.08 -9.07 -12.55
C TYR A 54 1.61 -8.98 -12.93
N GLU A 55 0.98 -7.84 -12.70
CA GLU A 55 -0.44 -7.62 -12.96
C GLU A 55 -0.80 -7.78 -14.44
N PHE A 56 0.05 -7.28 -15.34
CA PHE A 56 -0.09 -7.48 -16.78
C PHE A 56 -0.01 -8.97 -17.15
N SER A 57 0.94 -9.69 -16.54
CA SER A 57 1.11 -11.12 -16.77
C SER A 57 -0.05 -11.96 -16.25
N VAL A 58 -0.73 -11.53 -15.20
CA VAL A 58 -1.97 -12.15 -14.68
C VAL A 58 -3.17 -11.85 -15.57
N GLY A 59 -3.18 -10.72 -16.27
CA GLY A 59 -4.33 -10.23 -17.05
C GLY A 59 -5.25 -9.31 -16.25
N CYS A 60 -4.67 -8.54 -15.31
CA CYS A 60 -5.41 -7.54 -14.54
C CYS A 60 -5.75 -6.30 -15.37
N HIS A 61 -6.75 -5.54 -14.93
CA HIS A 61 -7.04 -4.21 -15.43
C HIS A 61 -6.22 -3.18 -14.63
N ILE A 62 -5.24 -2.54 -15.27
CA ILE A 62 -4.34 -1.57 -14.64
C ILE A 62 -4.82 -0.14 -14.93
N TYR A 63 -5.16 0.59 -13.87
CA TYR A 63 -5.59 1.99 -13.92
C TYR A 63 -4.43 2.89 -13.50
N PHE A 64 -3.84 3.61 -14.45
CA PHE A 64 -2.73 4.53 -14.17
C PHE A 64 -3.25 5.87 -13.64
N LEU A 65 -2.71 6.33 -12.50
CA LEU A 65 -2.98 7.68 -12.03
C LEU A 65 -2.29 8.70 -12.93
N THR A 66 -3.08 9.58 -13.53
CA THR A 66 -2.56 10.66 -14.40
C THR A 66 -2.16 11.92 -13.63
N ARG A 67 -2.37 11.94 -12.32
CA ARG A 67 -2.05 13.06 -11.43
C ARG A 67 -1.12 12.60 -10.32
N MET A 68 -0.34 13.55 -9.77
CA MET A 68 0.53 13.28 -8.62
C MET A 68 -0.26 12.64 -7.47
N PRO A 69 0.19 11.50 -6.93
CA PRO A 69 -0.48 10.82 -5.84
C PRO A 69 -0.59 11.72 -4.60
N SER A 70 -1.82 12.05 -4.22
CA SER A 70 -2.15 12.71 -2.96
C SER A 70 -3.21 11.86 -2.24
N PRO A 71 -3.37 11.95 -0.91
CA PRO A 71 -4.39 11.16 -0.22
C PRO A 71 -5.78 11.30 -0.84
N LYS A 72 -6.18 12.51 -1.22
CA LYS A 72 -7.48 12.76 -1.86
C LYS A 72 -7.63 12.04 -3.19
N ILE A 73 -6.62 12.13 -4.08
CA ILE A 73 -6.64 11.50 -5.40
C ILE A 73 -6.62 9.96 -5.27
N ILE A 74 -5.82 9.45 -4.33
CA ILE A 74 -5.72 8.01 -4.07
C ILE A 74 -7.05 7.46 -3.56
N PHE A 75 -7.69 8.10 -2.58
CA PHE A 75 -8.98 7.67 -2.08
C PHE A 75 -10.06 7.70 -3.15
N GLN A 76 -10.10 8.75 -3.98
CA GLN A 76 -11.03 8.81 -5.10
C GLN A 76 -10.80 7.65 -6.08
N ALA A 77 -9.56 7.39 -6.45
CA ALA A 77 -9.23 6.26 -7.33
C ALA A 77 -9.60 4.90 -6.72
N PHE A 78 -9.36 4.72 -5.41
CA PHE A 78 -9.70 3.48 -4.72
C PHE A 78 -11.22 3.28 -4.61
N GLU A 79 -11.99 4.35 -4.40
CA GLU A 79 -13.45 4.30 -4.38
C GLU A 79 -14.02 3.93 -5.75
N GLU A 80 -13.49 4.51 -6.84
CA GLU A 80 -13.95 4.28 -8.21
C GLU A 80 -13.52 2.89 -8.73
N VAL A 81 -12.26 2.51 -8.51
CA VAL A 81 -11.66 1.30 -9.08
C VAL A 81 -11.90 0.08 -8.20
N LYS A 82 -11.84 0.23 -6.87
CA LYS A 82 -11.88 -0.86 -5.87
C LYS A 82 -10.80 -1.90 -6.14
N PRO A 83 -9.51 -1.54 -6.00
CA PRO A 83 -8.41 -2.38 -6.40
C PRO A 83 -8.34 -3.68 -5.59
N SER A 84 -7.93 -4.76 -6.24
CA SER A 84 -7.72 -6.08 -5.62
C SER A 84 -6.35 -6.20 -4.94
N LEU A 85 -5.36 -5.43 -5.41
CA LEU A 85 -4.04 -5.31 -4.79
C LEU A 85 -3.67 -3.84 -4.68
N ILE A 86 -3.07 -3.47 -3.55
CA ILE A 86 -2.55 -2.12 -3.33
C ILE A 86 -1.06 -2.22 -3.05
N VAL A 87 -0.26 -1.59 -3.90
CA VAL A 87 1.19 -1.47 -3.74
C VAL A 87 1.52 -0.03 -3.38
N ALA A 88 2.15 0.21 -2.26
CA ALA A 88 2.37 1.56 -1.75
C ALA A 88 3.78 1.74 -1.19
N VAL A 89 4.24 2.99 -1.14
CA VAL A 89 5.40 3.37 -0.35
C VAL A 89 4.96 3.87 1.03
N PRO A 90 5.77 3.69 2.08
CA PRO A 90 5.45 4.10 3.45
C PRO A 90 4.89 5.52 3.55
N LEU A 91 5.50 6.46 2.85
CA LEU A 91 5.11 7.88 2.87
C LEU A 91 3.63 8.11 2.49
N ILE A 92 3.09 7.31 1.58
CA ILE A 92 1.67 7.41 1.17
C ILE A 92 0.78 6.96 2.33
N ILE A 93 1.04 5.79 2.89
CA ILE A 93 0.29 5.22 4.01
C ILE A 93 0.38 6.13 5.24
N GLU A 94 1.57 6.62 5.55
CA GLU A 94 1.80 7.57 6.66
C GLU A 94 1.00 8.85 6.50
N LYS A 95 0.98 9.45 5.30
CA LYS A 95 0.19 10.65 5.04
C LYS A 95 -1.30 10.41 5.20
N ILE A 96 -1.79 9.26 4.75
CA ILE A 96 -3.19 8.86 4.90
C ILE A 96 -3.54 8.74 6.39
N ILE A 97 -2.76 7.98 7.16
CA ILE A 97 -3.02 7.73 8.57
C ILE A 97 -2.89 9.01 9.38
N LYS A 98 -1.78 9.75 9.25
CA LYS A 98 -1.53 10.96 10.02
C LYS A 98 -2.51 12.09 9.71
N LYS A 99 -3.02 12.20 8.49
CA LYS A 99 -3.96 13.26 8.12
C LYS A 99 -5.42 12.91 8.33
N SER A 100 -5.80 11.64 8.17
CA SER A 100 -7.20 11.26 8.10
C SER A 100 -7.68 10.42 9.30
N VAL A 101 -6.78 9.71 9.97
CA VAL A 101 -7.14 8.74 11.02
C VAL A 101 -6.71 9.21 12.41
N LEU A 102 -5.41 9.45 12.62
CA LEU A 102 -4.88 9.80 13.94
C LEU A 102 -5.56 11.02 14.58
N PRO A 103 -5.84 12.12 13.87
CA PRO A 103 -6.49 13.28 14.48
C PRO A 103 -7.86 12.96 15.09
N LYS A 104 -8.58 11.99 14.54
CA LYS A 104 -9.89 11.54 15.06
C LYS A 104 -9.73 10.74 16.36
N LEU A 105 -8.65 9.97 16.48
CA LEU A 105 -8.36 9.13 17.65
C LEU A 105 -7.70 9.90 18.80
N GLU A 106 -7.04 11.01 18.51
CA GLU A 106 -6.33 11.84 19.49
C GLU A 106 -7.22 12.78 20.27
N THR A 107 -8.51 12.83 19.99
CA THR A 107 -9.45 13.67 20.75
C THR A 107 -9.52 13.21 22.22
N PRO A 108 -9.69 14.14 23.20
CA PRO A 108 -9.75 13.77 24.61
C PRO A 108 -10.81 12.72 24.92
N ALA A 109 -11.97 12.82 24.29
CA ALA A 109 -13.05 11.84 24.44
C ALA A 109 -12.62 10.44 23.95
N MET A 110 -11.97 10.35 22.79
CA MET A 110 -11.52 9.09 22.22
C MET A 110 -10.41 8.45 23.08
N LYS A 111 -9.48 9.26 23.60
CA LYS A 111 -8.43 8.77 24.51
C LYS A 111 -8.99 8.17 25.81
N ILE A 112 -10.12 8.67 26.31
CA ILE A 112 -10.81 8.10 27.48
C ILE A 112 -11.48 6.77 27.08
N LEU A 113 -12.19 6.74 25.95
CA LEU A 113 -12.90 5.55 25.48
C LEU A 113 -11.93 4.39 25.17
N LEU A 114 -10.76 4.69 24.61
CA LEU A 114 -9.71 3.69 24.32
C LEU A 114 -9.10 3.03 25.57
N LYS A 115 -9.33 3.57 26.78
CA LYS A 115 -8.90 2.96 28.05
C LYS A 115 -9.85 1.87 28.55
N VAL A 116 -11.07 1.79 28.03
CA VAL A 116 -12.05 0.78 28.40
C VAL A 116 -11.93 -0.42 27.47
N PRO A 117 -11.54 -1.62 27.94
CA PRO A 117 -11.16 -2.76 27.07
C PRO A 117 -12.22 -3.11 26.02
N ILE A 118 -13.48 -3.30 26.42
CA ILE A 118 -14.58 -3.68 25.52
C ILE A 118 -14.85 -2.59 24.47
N ILE A 119 -14.74 -1.33 24.86
CA ILE A 119 -14.93 -0.18 23.96
C ILE A 119 -13.73 -0.02 23.02
N ASN A 120 -12.54 -0.25 23.54
CA ASN A 120 -11.30 -0.21 22.76
C ASN A 120 -11.36 -1.19 21.57
N ASP A 121 -11.74 -2.45 21.81
CA ASP A 121 -11.81 -3.46 20.75
C ASP A 121 -12.87 -3.09 19.67
N LYS A 122 -14.00 -2.55 20.08
CA LYS A 122 -15.02 -2.03 19.15
C LYS A 122 -14.51 -0.85 18.34
N ILE A 123 -13.81 0.09 18.98
CA ILE A 123 -13.22 1.25 18.27
C ILE A 123 -12.18 0.79 17.27
N LYS A 124 -11.28 -0.12 17.64
CA LYS A 124 -10.27 -0.68 16.74
C LYS A 124 -10.91 -1.36 15.52
N ALA A 125 -11.93 -2.18 15.75
CA ALA A 125 -12.67 -2.84 14.67
C ALA A 125 -13.34 -1.82 13.74
N THR A 126 -14.00 -0.81 14.28
CA THR A 126 -14.63 0.27 13.48
C THR A 126 -13.59 1.04 12.67
N VAL A 127 -12.46 1.40 13.28
CA VAL A 127 -11.36 2.11 12.57
C VAL A 127 -10.77 1.24 11.48
N ARG A 128 -10.57 -0.04 11.72
CA ARG A 128 -10.12 -1.00 10.70
C ARG A 128 -11.10 -1.06 9.53
N GLU A 129 -12.38 -1.21 9.79
CA GLU A 129 -13.43 -1.27 8.76
C GLU A 129 -13.50 0.02 7.94
N GLU A 130 -13.45 1.18 8.58
CA GLU A 130 -13.40 2.47 7.89
C GLU A 130 -12.16 2.60 7.00
N MET A 131 -11.00 2.14 7.47
CA MET A 131 -9.78 2.12 6.66
C MET A 131 -9.91 1.16 5.49
N ILE A 132 -10.37 -0.07 5.71
CA ILE A 132 -10.60 -1.04 4.64
C ILE A 132 -11.52 -0.43 3.59
N LYS A 133 -12.62 0.20 3.99
CA LYS A 133 -13.55 0.88 3.09
C LYS A 133 -12.90 2.02 2.31
N ALA A 134 -12.09 2.85 2.98
CA ALA A 134 -11.36 3.95 2.34
C ALA A 134 -10.32 3.47 1.31
N PHE A 135 -9.80 2.26 1.48
CA PHE A 135 -8.92 1.58 0.53
C PHE A 135 -9.66 0.80 -0.58
N GLY A 136 -10.96 1.07 -0.74
CA GLY A 136 -11.81 0.48 -1.79
C GLY A 136 -12.62 -0.74 -1.33
N GLY A 137 -12.34 -1.29 -0.15
CA GLY A 137 -13.12 -2.37 0.47
C GLY A 137 -13.02 -3.74 -0.19
N ASN A 138 -12.21 -3.90 -1.23
CA ASN A 138 -12.16 -5.13 -2.04
C ASN A 138 -10.75 -5.70 -2.23
N PHE A 139 -9.75 -5.13 -1.58
CA PHE A 139 -8.37 -5.60 -1.76
C PHE A 139 -8.12 -6.93 -1.03
N LYS A 140 -7.34 -7.79 -1.68
CA LYS A 140 -6.83 -9.07 -1.15
C LYS A 140 -5.55 -8.84 -0.33
N ALA A 141 -4.73 -7.86 -0.73
CA ALA A 141 -3.49 -7.52 -0.05
C ALA A 141 -3.12 -6.04 -0.19
N VAL A 142 -2.41 -5.51 0.82
CA VAL A 142 -1.73 -4.21 0.79
C VAL A 142 -0.25 -4.47 1.03
N ILE A 143 0.61 -4.10 0.08
CA ILE A 143 2.06 -4.24 0.17
C ILE A 143 2.68 -2.87 0.35
N VAL A 144 3.48 -2.71 1.39
CA VAL A 144 4.18 -1.46 1.70
C VAL A 144 5.68 -1.69 1.59
N GLY A 145 6.33 -1.03 0.65
CA GLY A 145 7.76 -1.26 0.37
C GLY A 145 8.48 -0.02 -0.17
N GLY A 146 9.75 -0.20 -0.53
CA GLY A 146 10.57 0.84 -1.15
C GLY A 146 11.26 1.81 -0.19
N ALA A 147 10.90 1.83 1.10
CA ALA A 147 11.55 2.61 2.15
C ALA A 147 11.25 2.02 3.54
N ALA A 148 11.98 2.47 4.56
CA ALA A 148 11.70 2.11 5.94
C ALA A 148 10.32 2.63 6.37
N PHE A 149 9.56 1.80 7.04
CA PHE A 149 8.23 2.16 7.54
C PHE A 149 8.35 2.89 8.89
N ASN A 150 7.56 3.94 9.08
CA ASN A 150 7.52 4.67 10.33
C ASN A 150 6.95 3.78 11.44
N GLN A 151 7.70 3.62 12.54
CA GLN A 151 7.34 2.71 13.63
C GLN A 151 5.99 3.04 14.28
N GLU A 152 5.66 4.32 14.48
CA GLU A 152 4.39 4.74 15.06
C GLU A 152 3.22 4.31 14.19
N VAL A 153 3.33 4.52 12.87
CA VAL A 153 2.30 4.14 11.92
C VAL A 153 2.19 2.62 11.79
N GLU A 154 3.31 1.92 11.80
CA GLU A 154 3.32 0.46 11.78
C GLU A 154 2.67 -0.13 13.04
N GLN A 155 2.99 0.40 14.22
CA GLN A 155 2.36 0.01 15.49
C GLN A 155 0.86 0.29 15.48
N PHE A 156 0.45 1.42 14.90
CA PHE A 156 -0.96 1.74 14.75
C PHE A 156 -1.69 0.72 13.86
N LEU A 157 -1.15 0.37 12.71
CA LEU A 157 -1.74 -0.63 11.80
C LEU A 157 -1.84 -2.01 12.48
N LYS A 158 -0.80 -2.42 13.22
CA LYS A 158 -0.82 -3.65 14.02
C LYS A 158 -1.88 -3.60 15.13
N MET A 159 -2.01 -2.44 15.80
CA MET A 159 -2.97 -2.26 16.87
C MET A 159 -4.43 -2.44 16.41
N ILE A 160 -4.76 -2.02 15.19
CA ILE A 160 -6.10 -2.18 14.61
C ILE A 160 -6.25 -3.44 13.78
N ASP A 161 -5.22 -4.29 13.70
CA ASP A 161 -5.19 -5.50 12.91
C ASP A 161 -5.52 -5.25 11.43
N PHE A 162 -4.92 -4.19 10.85
CA PHE A 162 -5.10 -3.87 9.43
C PHE A 162 -4.29 -4.83 8.55
N PRO A 163 -4.87 -5.40 7.48
CA PRO A 163 -4.18 -6.37 6.64
C PRO A 163 -3.15 -5.68 5.73
N TYR A 164 -1.86 -5.78 6.09
CA TYR A 164 -0.76 -5.29 5.26
C TYR A 164 0.46 -6.19 5.39
N THR A 165 1.32 -6.13 4.39
CA THR A 165 2.62 -6.79 4.37
C THR A 165 3.72 -5.79 4.04
N VAL A 166 4.85 -5.87 4.74
CA VAL A 166 6.02 -5.06 4.43
C VAL A 166 6.92 -5.82 3.45
N GLY A 167 7.14 -5.21 2.29
CA GLY A 167 8.06 -5.71 1.28
C GLY A 167 9.44 -5.04 1.41
N TYR A 168 10.51 -5.83 1.36
CA TYR A 168 11.88 -5.36 1.27
C TYR A 168 12.50 -5.73 -0.07
N GLY A 169 13.21 -4.79 -0.67
CA GLY A 169 13.95 -5.02 -1.91
C GLY A 169 14.88 -3.86 -2.25
N MET A 170 15.79 -4.13 -3.16
CA MET A 170 16.72 -3.16 -3.73
C MET A 170 16.62 -3.20 -5.26
N THR A 171 17.19 -2.21 -5.94
CA THR A 171 17.22 -2.19 -7.43
C THR A 171 18.05 -3.35 -7.97
N GLU A 172 19.17 -3.64 -7.34
CA GLU A 172 20.04 -4.79 -7.59
C GLU A 172 19.49 -6.07 -6.98
#